data_3de9cad856972330c9a2f87acc097b5c
#
_entry.id   3de9cad856972330c9a2f87acc097b5c
#
_cell.length_a   1.000
_cell.length_b   1.000
_cell.length_c   1.000
_cell.angle_alpha   90.00
_cell.angle_beta   90.00
_cell.angle_gamma   90.00
#
_symmetry.space_group_name_H-M   'P 1'
#
loop_
_entity.id
_entity.type
_entity.pdbx_description
1 polymer ?
#
loop_
_entity_poly.entity_id
_entity_poly.type
_entity_poly.pdbx_seq_one_letter_code
_entity_poly.pdbx_strand_id
1 'polypeptide(L)'
;MERTKAIVKFFSQEPIENVMVMMKYMPERVIFLGHKDNMITKQIRDIEQFRDHKYPDVELEFIEVPKDDLDNIIGTLAGIIREYPGIRFALTGGSEMLLIALGCISARMEVSKLRIDPFTGKEIDVRG
;
A
#
# COMPACT_ATOMS: atom_id res chain seq x y z
N MET A 1 0.57 6.98 22.23
CA MET A 1 0.00 7.00 20.87
C MET A 1 -0.03 5.57 20.34
N GLU A 2 -1.19 5.13 19.96
CA GLU A 2 -1.31 3.79 19.39
C GLU A 2 -0.62 3.71 18.03
N ARG A 3 0.10 2.62 17.83
CA ARG A 3 0.77 2.33 16.59
C ARG A 3 -0.27 1.88 15.55
N THR A 4 -0.15 2.36 14.32
CA THR A 4 -0.98 1.89 13.20
C THR A 4 -0.74 0.39 13.03
N LYS A 5 -1.80 -0.43 13.01
CA LYS A 5 -1.65 -1.88 12.89
C LYS A 5 -1.15 -2.28 11.51
N ALA A 6 -1.90 -1.92 10.47
CA ALA A 6 -1.53 -2.28 9.11
C ALA A 6 -1.89 -1.15 8.16
N ILE A 7 -1.12 -1.03 7.09
CA ILE A 7 -1.38 -0.08 6.01
C ILE A 7 -1.08 -0.79 4.69
N VAL A 8 -1.92 -0.56 3.69
CA VAL A 8 -1.66 -1.03 2.33
C VAL A 8 -0.93 0.07 1.58
N LYS A 9 0.18 -0.29 0.94
CA LYS A 9 0.91 0.61 0.06
C LYS A 9 0.84 0.03 -1.35
N PHE A 10 0.25 0.78 -2.29
CA PHE A 10 0.34 0.41 -3.69
C PHE A 10 1.79 0.56 -4.12
N PHE A 11 2.35 -0.53 -4.64
CA PHE A 11 3.77 -0.59 -4.97
C PHE A 11 4.12 0.43 -6.03
N SER A 12 5.14 1.24 -5.77
CA SER A 12 5.60 2.28 -6.69
C SER A 12 6.94 1.89 -7.29
N GLN A 13 7.20 2.38 -8.51
CA GLN A 13 8.52 2.25 -9.12
C GLN A 13 9.53 3.22 -8.53
N GLU A 14 9.08 4.24 -7.81
CA GLU A 14 9.94 5.18 -7.11
C GLU A 14 10.25 4.65 -5.71
N PRO A 15 11.50 4.27 -5.42
CA PRO A 15 11.83 3.60 -4.15
C PRO A 15 11.43 4.38 -2.89
N ILE A 16 11.59 5.70 -2.91
CA ILE A 16 11.26 6.52 -1.73
C ILE A 16 9.77 6.43 -1.39
N GLU A 17 8.92 6.35 -2.40
CA GLU A 17 7.47 6.27 -2.19
C GLU A 17 7.07 5.00 -1.46
N ASN A 18 7.80 3.91 -1.66
CA ASN A 18 7.50 2.64 -1.02
C ASN A 18 7.83 2.63 0.48
N VAL A 19 8.88 3.35 0.88
CA VAL A 19 9.34 3.32 2.27
C VAL A 19 8.75 4.43 3.13
N MET A 20 8.12 5.43 2.54
CA MET A 20 7.57 6.58 3.27
C MET A 20 6.50 6.18 4.29
N VAL A 21 5.73 5.13 4.01
CA VAL A 21 4.70 4.67 4.95
C VAL A 21 5.32 4.15 6.25
N MET A 22 6.48 3.51 6.17
CA MET A 22 7.19 3.09 7.38
C MET A 22 7.72 4.27 8.16
N MET A 23 8.28 5.26 7.45
CA MET A 23 8.85 6.45 8.06
C MET A 23 7.78 7.31 8.75
N LYS A 24 6.62 7.45 8.13
CA LYS A 24 5.57 8.33 8.60
C LYS A 24 4.70 7.70 9.68
N TYR A 25 4.31 6.45 9.50
CA TYR A 25 3.32 5.80 10.36
C TYR A 25 3.89 4.76 11.31
N MET A 26 5.08 4.26 11.05
CA MET A 26 5.71 3.18 11.81
C MET A 26 4.70 2.07 12.13
N PRO A 27 4.05 1.50 11.08
CA PRO A 27 3.00 0.52 11.30
C PRO A 27 3.57 -0.81 11.78
N GLU A 28 2.71 -1.66 12.33
CA GLU A 28 3.10 -3.03 12.67
C GLU A 28 3.32 -3.86 11.41
N ARG A 29 2.55 -3.57 10.34
CA ARG A 29 2.61 -4.32 9.08
C ARG A 29 2.37 -3.38 7.89
N VAL A 30 3.14 -3.57 6.83
CA VAL A 30 2.88 -2.94 5.53
C VAL A 30 2.57 -4.04 4.52
N ILE A 31 1.44 -3.91 3.85
CA ILE A 31 1.04 -4.81 2.77
C ILE A 31 1.26 -4.07 1.45
N PHE A 32 2.28 -4.49 0.71
CA PHE A 32 2.55 -3.95 -0.62
C PHE A 32 1.74 -4.70 -1.66
N LEU A 33 1.01 -3.98 -2.48
CA LEU A 33 0.18 -4.55 -3.53
C LEU A 33 0.65 -4.00 -4.87
N GLY A 34 0.94 -4.87 -5.80
CA GLY A 34 1.41 -4.46 -7.11
C GLY A 34 1.31 -5.57 -8.14
N HIS A 35 1.80 -5.29 -9.33
CA HIS A 35 1.82 -6.25 -10.43
C HIS A 35 3.19 -6.89 -10.56
N LYS A 36 3.24 -8.09 -11.11
CA LYS A 36 4.47 -8.87 -11.25
C LYS A 36 5.58 -8.09 -11.95
N ASP A 37 5.26 -7.33 -12.98
CA ASP A 37 6.24 -6.56 -13.74
C ASP A 37 6.87 -5.43 -12.94
N ASN A 38 6.17 -4.92 -11.94
CA ASN A 38 6.62 -3.78 -11.15
C ASN A 38 7.31 -4.21 -9.86
N MET A 39 6.88 -5.34 -9.30
CA MET A 39 7.41 -5.86 -8.03
C MET A 39 8.63 -6.73 -8.29
N ILE A 40 9.68 -6.13 -8.83
CA ILE A 40 10.91 -6.86 -9.15
C ILE A 40 11.72 -7.15 -7.89
N THR A 41 12.46 -8.25 -7.93
CA THR A 41 13.21 -8.77 -6.79
C THR A 41 14.15 -7.72 -6.16
N LYS A 42 14.82 -6.94 -6.99
CA LYS A 42 15.75 -5.92 -6.50
C LYS A 42 15.03 -4.87 -5.66
N GLN A 43 13.89 -4.38 -6.10
CA GLN A 43 13.12 -3.36 -5.38
C GLN A 43 12.56 -3.91 -4.08
N ILE A 44 12.08 -5.14 -4.10
CA ILE A 44 11.60 -5.81 -2.88
C ILE A 44 12.74 -5.94 -1.87
N ARG A 45 13.91 -6.37 -2.33
CA ARG A 45 15.08 -6.51 -1.47
C ARG A 45 15.52 -5.19 -0.86
N ASP A 46 15.48 -4.10 -1.65
CA ASP A 46 15.83 -2.77 -1.15
C ASP A 46 14.87 -2.32 -0.05
N ILE A 47 13.58 -2.59 -0.20
CA ILE A 47 12.59 -2.29 0.83
C ILE A 47 12.85 -3.11 2.09
N GLU A 48 13.12 -4.40 1.94
CA GLU A 48 13.44 -5.28 3.07
C GLU A 48 14.69 -4.83 3.82
N GLN A 49 15.74 -4.42 3.10
CA GLN A 49 16.96 -3.91 3.70
C GLN A 49 16.72 -2.61 4.46
N PHE A 50 15.94 -1.71 3.89
CA PHE A 50 15.57 -0.48 4.58
C PHE A 50 14.80 -0.79 5.87
N ARG A 51 13.84 -1.71 5.82
CA ARG A 51 13.08 -2.16 6.98
C ARG A 51 14.01 -2.72 8.05
N ASP A 52 14.91 -3.63 7.67
CA ASP A 52 15.82 -4.28 8.60
C ASP A 52 16.73 -3.27 9.32
N HIS A 53 17.14 -2.21 8.62
CA HIS A 53 18.04 -1.20 9.14
C HIS A 53 17.34 -0.16 10.03
N LYS A 54 16.14 0.26 9.65
CA LYS A 54 15.48 1.41 10.28
C LYS A 54 14.26 1.02 11.12
N TYR A 55 13.53 -0.01 10.71
CA TYR A 55 12.25 -0.37 11.34
C TYR A 55 12.12 -1.89 11.44
N PRO A 56 13.03 -2.55 12.21
CA PRO A 56 13.10 -4.02 12.20
C PRO A 56 11.85 -4.73 12.70
N ASP A 57 10.98 -4.03 13.44
CA ASP A 57 9.76 -4.63 13.99
C ASP A 57 8.59 -4.58 13.02
N VAL A 58 8.73 -3.90 11.88
CA VAL A 58 7.65 -3.83 10.89
C VAL A 58 7.62 -5.11 10.06
N GLU A 59 6.46 -5.74 10.00
CA GLU A 59 6.26 -6.90 9.14
C GLU A 59 5.91 -6.43 7.72
N LEU A 60 6.49 -7.09 6.73
CA LEU A 60 6.23 -6.79 5.32
C LEU A 60 5.52 -7.96 4.67
N GLU A 61 4.54 -7.64 3.83
CA GLU A 61 3.84 -8.60 2.99
C GLU A 61 3.77 -8.04 1.59
N PHE A 62 4.04 -8.87 0.58
CA PHE A 62 4.01 -8.47 -0.83
C PHE A 62 2.98 -9.33 -1.55
N ILE A 63 1.97 -8.69 -2.12
CA ILE A 63 0.90 -9.37 -2.84
C ILE A 63 0.94 -8.94 -4.30
N GLU A 64 1.08 -9.92 -5.20
CA GLU A 64 1.00 -9.68 -6.63
C GLU A 64 -0.43 -9.88 -7.10
N VAL A 65 -0.90 -8.98 -7.95
CA VAL A 65 -2.20 -9.10 -8.60
C VAL A 65 -2.02 -8.97 -10.11
N PRO A 66 -2.89 -9.62 -10.91
CA PRO A 66 -2.79 -9.50 -12.37
C PRO A 66 -3.11 -8.10 -12.86
N LYS A 67 -2.51 -7.72 -14.00
CA LYS A 67 -2.71 -6.40 -14.59
C LYS A 67 -4.07 -6.22 -15.23
N ASP A 68 -4.66 -7.29 -15.71
CA ASP A 68 -5.81 -7.26 -16.60
C ASP A 68 -7.04 -7.98 -16.04
N ASP A 69 -7.06 -8.25 -14.76
CA ASP A 69 -8.17 -8.92 -14.11
C ASP A 69 -8.70 -8.06 -12.95
N LEU A 70 -9.58 -7.15 -13.29
CA LEU A 70 -10.16 -6.21 -12.32
C LEU A 70 -10.91 -6.93 -11.20
N ASP A 71 -11.65 -8.00 -11.53
CA ASP A 71 -12.40 -8.75 -10.52
C ASP A 71 -11.48 -9.42 -9.51
N ASN A 72 -10.35 -9.94 -9.95
CA ASN A 72 -9.34 -10.51 -9.05
C ASN A 72 -8.79 -9.44 -8.10
N ILE A 73 -8.46 -8.27 -8.63
CA ILE A 73 -7.93 -7.18 -7.82
C ILE A 73 -8.96 -6.72 -6.79
N ILE A 74 -10.20 -6.54 -7.21
CA ILE A 74 -11.30 -6.16 -6.31
C ILE A 74 -11.47 -7.19 -5.20
N GLY A 75 -11.46 -8.47 -5.54
CA GLY A 75 -11.56 -9.55 -4.57
C GLY A 75 -10.43 -9.55 -3.55
N THR A 76 -9.20 -9.30 -4.03
CA THR A 76 -8.02 -9.21 -3.16
C THR A 76 -8.14 -8.04 -2.19
N LEU A 77 -8.52 -6.87 -2.68
CA LEU A 77 -8.70 -5.67 -1.85
C LEU A 77 -9.82 -5.88 -0.82
N ALA A 78 -10.93 -6.46 -1.24
CA ALA A 78 -12.05 -6.74 -0.34
C ALA A 78 -11.63 -7.71 0.78
N GLY A 79 -10.84 -8.71 0.46
CA GLY A 79 -10.31 -9.65 1.44
C GLY A 79 -9.43 -8.96 2.48
N ILE A 80 -8.57 -8.06 2.03
CA ILE A 80 -7.70 -7.29 2.92
C ILE A 80 -8.54 -6.41 3.87
N ILE A 81 -9.56 -5.75 3.35
CA ILE A 81 -10.43 -4.88 4.14
C ILE A 81 -11.17 -5.68 5.22
N ARG A 82 -11.63 -6.90 4.88
CA ARG A 82 -12.30 -7.77 5.85
C ARG A 82 -11.37 -8.24 6.94
N GLU A 83 -10.12 -8.55 6.58
CA GLU A 83 -9.12 -9.01 7.55
C GLU A 83 -8.65 -7.88 8.47
N TYR A 84 -8.56 -6.66 7.94
CA TYR A 84 -8.10 -5.49 8.68
C TYR A 84 -9.12 -4.36 8.58
N PRO A 85 -10.23 -4.42 9.36
CA PRO A 85 -11.23 -3.35 9.31
C PRO A 85 -10.61 -2.00 9.64
N GLY A 86 -10.90 -1.01 8.83
CA GLY A 86 -10.35 0.33 9.01
C GLY A 86 -8.95 0.52 8.44
N ILE A 87 -8.40 -0.47 7.71
CA ILE A 87 -7.08 -0.35 7.08
C ILE A 87 -7.07 0.84 6.12
N ARG A 88 -5.95 1.53 6.06
CA ARG A 88 -5.76 2.67 5.16
C ARG A 88 -4.97 2.24 3.94
N PHE A 89 -5.25 2.91 2.83
CA PHE A 89 -4.61 2.64 1.54
C PHE A 89 -3.77 3.86 1.13
N ALA A 90 -2.46 3.65 1.03
CA ALA A 90 -1.53 4.67 0.54
C ALA A 90 -1.37 4.48 -0.97
N LEU A 91 -1.83 5.45 -1.75
CA LEU A 91 -2.04 5.32 -3.19
C LEU A 91 -0.88 5.79 -4.05
N THR A 92 0.06 6.52 -3.49
CA THR A 92 1.14 7.17 -4.25
C THR A 92 1.92 6.16 -5.11
N GLY A 93 1.92 6.38 -6.41
CA GLY A 93 2.64 5.51 -7.34
C GLY A 93 1.90 4.25 -7.76
N GLY A 94 0.66 4.05 -7.33
CA GLY A 94 -0.13 2.88 -7.73
C GLY A 94 -0.55 2.94 -9.19
N SER A 95 -0.76 1.77 -9.80
CA SER A 95 -1.21 1.69 -11.19
C SER A 95 -2.65 2.15 -11.33
N GLU A 96 -3.03 2.51 -12.56
CA GLU A 96 -4.41 2.88 -12.87
C GLU A 96 -5.39 1.76 -12.49
N MET A 97 -5.03 0.51 -12.78
CA MET A 97 -5.92 -0.63 -12.50
C MET A 97 -6.17 -0.78 -10.99
N LEU A 98 -5.13 -0.58 -10.17
CA LEU A 98 -5.29 -0.61 -8.72
C LEU A 98 -6.18 0.53 -8.23
N LEU A 99 -6.01 1.72 -8.79
CA LEU A 99 -6.81 2.88 -8.42
C LEU A 99 -8.27 2.70 -8.84
N ILE A 100 -8.51 2.14 -10.02
CA ILE A 100 -9.87 1.84 -10.50
C ILE A 100 -10.53 0.80 -9.59
N ALA A 101 -9.82 -0.26 -9.25
CA ALA A 101 -10.34 -1.32 -8.38
C ALA A 101 -10.73 -0.77 -7.01
N LEU A 102 -9.89 0.07 -6.43
CA LEU A 102 -10.17 0.68 -5.14
C LEU A 102 -11.37 1.64 -5.23
N GLY A 103 -11.49 2.37 -6.33
CA GLY A 103 -12.65 3.23 -6.58
C GLY A 103 -13.95 2.44 -6.64
N CYS A 104 -13.95 1.27 -7.28
CA CYS A 104 -15.11 0.38 -7.33
C CYS A 104 -15.52 -0.10 -5.94
N ILE A 105 -14.54 -0.45 -5.10
CA ILE A 105 -14.81 -0.88 -3.72
C ILE A 105 -15.33 0.27 -2.88
N SER A 106 -14.76 1.46 -3.03
CA SER A 106 -15.16 2.66 -2.28
C SER A 106 -16.62 3.05 -2.49
N ALA A 107 -17.20 2.63 -3.61
CA ALA A 107 -18.63 2.87 -3.88
C ALA A 107 -19.54 1.98 -3.03
N ARG A 108 -19.01 0.89 -2.44
CA ARG A 108 -19.78 -0.10 -1.68
C ARG A 108 -19.34 -0.25 -0.23
N MET A 109 -18.10 0.13 0.07
CA MET A 109 -17.51 -0.01 1.40
C MET A 109 -16.80 1.28 1.76
N GLU A 110 -16.83 1.63 3.03
CA GLU A 110 -16.06 2.77 3.50
C GLU A 110 -14.59 2.40 3.49
N VAL A 111 -13.77 3.22 2.80
CA VAL A 111 -12.34 2.98 2.63
C VAL A 111 -11.58 4.28 2.91
N SER A 112 -10.58 4.18 3.76
CA SER A 112 -9.68 5.30 4.05
C SER A 112 -8.52 5.30 3.07
N LYS A 113 -8.37 6.38 2.30
CA LYS A 113 -7.37 6.52 1.25
C LYS A 113 -6.52 7.76 1.50
N LEU A 114 -5.23 7.68 1.21
CA LEU A 114 -4.33 8.81 1.38
C LEU A 114 -3.24 8.82 0.30
N ARG A 115 -2.65 9.98 0.11
CA ARG A 115 -1.41 10.17 -0.61
C ARG A 115 -0.41 10.82 0.33
N ILE A 116 0.87 10.53 0.12
CA ILE A 116 1.94 11.21 0.83
C ILE A 116 2.75 12.00 -0.20
N ASP A 117 2.88 13.31 0.02
CA ASP A 117 3.74 14.13 -0.82
C ASP A 117 5.19 13.74 -0.54
N PRO A 118 5.94 13.24 -1.55
CA PRO A 118 7.32 12.79 -1.31
C PRO A 118 8.29 13.92 -0.99
N PHE A 119 7.95 15.17 -1.31
CA PHE A 119 8.82 16.30 -1.03
C PHE A 119 8.61 16.88 0.36
N THR A 120 7.37 16.91 0.84
CA THR A 120 7.03 17.52 2.13
C THR A 120 6.73 16.51 3.22
N GLY A 121 6.45 15.26 2.85
CA GLY A 121 5.99 14.22 3.77
C GLY A 121 4.57 14.43 4.28
N LYS A 122 3.85 15.39 3.74
CA LYS A 122 2.47 15.67 4.18
C LYS A 122 1.49 14.65 3.64
N GLU A 123 0.57 14.26 4.51
CA GLU A 123 -0.54 13.39 4.13
C GLU A 123 -1.63 14.21 3.42
N ILE A 124 -2.14 13.66 2.32
CA ILE A 124 -3.25 14.24 1.59
C ILE A 124 -4.38 13.21 1.60
N ASP A 125 -5.51 13.58 2.21
CA ASP A 125 -6.70 12.74 2.22
C ASP A 125 -7.28 12.66 0.81
N VAL A 126 -7.59 11.45 0.37
CA VAL A 126 -8.21 11.24 -0.94
C VAL A 126 -9.67 10.85 -0.74
N ARG A 127 -10.56 11.70 -1.23
CA ARG A 127 -12.00 11.47 -1.15
C ARG A 127 -12.56 11.21 -2.54
N GLY A 128 -13.52 10.33 -2.61
CA GLY A 128 -14.15 10.11 -3.90
C GLY A 128 -14.84 8.82 -4.08
#